data_aa4860aeb65a14d6cc7fe39aa2b21614
#
_entry.id   aa4860aeb65a14d6cc7fe39aa2b21614
#
_cell.length_a   1.000
_cell.length_b   1.000
_cell.length_c   1.000
_cell.angle_alpha   90.00
_cell.angle_beta   90.00
_cell.angle_gamma   90.00
#
_symmetry.space_group_name_H-M   'P 1'
#
loop_
_entity.id
_entity.type
_entity.pdbx_description
1 polymer ?
#
loop_
_entity_poly.entity_id
_entity_poly.type
_entity_poly.pdbx_seq_one_letter_code
_entity_poly.pdbx_strand_id
1 'polypeptide(L)'
;MELQYLCTNCLTGTVRNGICTYCHKSVHEASKQPANALPARYMLGSQYYLGKVIGNGGFGITYLAWDWVIVKELYPRQDVQRDPASKMVVPLKGQEDYFRKLKHRFKEEAQILYSFRHEPSVMNVYRLMEDNNTVYYSMEYLSGFDLKTYIEQQGKLGWPQLSGYVRKILDTLHILHGQNLIHRDISPDNIFLTSVTDAKLIDFGSVRNYNSGQGLTTILKQVYAPVEQYFTNGAQGPWTDIYALSVTMYHALSGVRPPRATDRAVRD
;
A
#
# COMPACT_ATOMS: atom_id res chain seq x y z
N MET A 1 -22.62 6.94 19.90
CA MET A 1 -23.20 6.89 18.52
C MET A 1 -23.26 5.42 18.15
N GLU A 2 -24.41 4.90 17.73
CA GLU A 2 -24.50 3.50 17.35
C GLU A 2 -23.90 3.31 15.96
N LEU A 3 -22.80 2.57 15.86
CA LEU A 3 -22.02 2.35 14.64
C LEU A 3 -22.86 1.81 13.47
N GLN A 4 -23.94 1.07 13.75
CA GLN A 4 -24.83 0.49 12.73
C GLN A 4 -25.53 1.52 11.83
N TYR A 5 -25.65 2.77 12.27
CA TYR A 5 -26.29 3.83 11.50
C TYR A 5 -25.28 4.68 10.68
N LEU A 6 -23.98 4.41 10.82
CA LEU A 6 -22.97 5.14 10.06
C LEU A 6 -23.00 4.75 8.58
N CYS A 7 -22.73 5.75 7.75
CA CYS A 7 -22.54 5.54 6.33
C CYS A 7 -21.31 4.66 6.06
N THR A 8 -21.48 3.56 5.36
CA THR A 8 -20.39 2.64 5.05
C THR A 8 -19.32 3.22 4.11
N ASN A 9 -19.63 4.32 3.42
CA ASN A 9 -18.68 4.98 2.53
C ASN A 9 -17.71 5.93 3.25
N CYS A 10 -18.16 6.69 4.26
CA CYS A 10 -17.33 7.68 4.95
C CYS A 10 -17.17 7.41 6.45
N LEU A 11 -18.00 6.56 7.05
CA LEU A 11 -18.04 6.23 8.48
C LEU A 11 -18.18 7.46 9.41
N THR A 12 -18.66 8.59 8.87
CA THR A 12 -18.83 9.85 9.59
C THR A 12 -20.31 10.24 9.71
N GLY A 13 -21.00 10.32 8.56
CA GLY A 13 -22.40 10.71 8.53
C GLY A 13 -23.35 9.56 8.77
N THR A 14 -24.57 9.88 9.25
CA THR A 14 -25.68 8.94 9.30
C THR A 14 -26.42 8.87 7.98
N VAL A 15 -27.17 7.82 7.76
CA VAL A 15 -27.96 7.63 6.55
C VAL A 15 -29.41 8.07 6.79
N ARG A 16 -29.93 8.96 5.93
CA ARG A 16 -31.35 9.36 5.89
C ARG A 16 -31.86 9.19 4.47
N ASN A 17 -33.00 8.52 4.31
CA ASN A 17 -33.62 8.26 3.00
C ASN A 17 -32.64 7.64 1.96
N GLY A 18 -31.75 6.75 2.42
CA GLY A 18 -30.77 6.09 1.55
C GLY A 18 -29.56 6.95 1.16
N ILE A 19 -29.45 8.19 1.65
CA ILE A 19 -28.33 9.11 1.35
C ILE A 19 -27.59 9.48 2.65
N CYS A 20 -26.27 9.54 2.58
CA CYS A 20 -25.44 9.97 3.70
C CYS A 20 -25.57 11.48 3.95
N THR A 21 -25.76 11.89 5.20
CA THR A 21 -25.87 13.31 5.59
C THR A 21 -24.54 14.07 5.50
N TYR A 22 -23.41 13.39 5.37
CA TYR A 22 -22.07 13.99 5.32
C TYR A 22 -21.45 13.92 3.91
N CYS A 23 -21.30 12.70 3.34
CA CYS A 23 -20.65 12.55 2.03
C CYS A 23 -21.62 12.55 0.85
N HIS A 24 -22.92 12.68 1.09
CA HIS A 24 -24.02 12.74 0.12
C HIS A 24 -24.10 11.55 -0.88
N LYS A 25 -23.39 10.45 -0.60
CA LYS A 25 -23.44 9.23 -1.42
C LYS A 25 -24.61 8.35 -1.04
N SER A 26 -25.16 7.65 -2.05
CA SER A 26 -26.18 6.63 -1.85
C SER A 26 -25.60 5.41 -1.11
N VAL A 27 -26.36 4.85 -0.16
CA VAL A 27 -25.98 3.64 0.56
C VAL A 27 -25.85 2.43 -0.38
N HIS A 28 -26.66 2.37 -1.44
CA HIS A 28 -26.60 1.30 -2.43
C HIS A 28 -25.28 1.30 -3.22
N GLU A 29 -24.69 2.48 -3.49
CA GLU A 29 -23.36 2.56 -4.10
C GLU A 29 -22.24 2.21 -3.11
N ALA A 30 -22.39 2.63 -1.85
CA ALA A 30 -21.42 2.34 -0.80
C ALA A 30 -21.40 0.85 -0.37
N SER A 31 -22.46 0.09 -0.68
CA SER A 31 -22.56 -1.34 -0.31
C SER A 31 -21.97 -2.30 -1.35
N LYS A 32 -21.57 -1.81 -2.53
CA LYS A 32 -20.93 -2.65 -3.57
C LYS A 32 -19.48 -2.97 -3.18
N GLN A 33 -19.32 -3.97 -2.32
CA GLN A 33 -18.01 -4.54 -1.99
C GLN A 33 -17.60 -5.58 -3.04
N PRO A 34 -16.30 -5.74 -3.33
CA PRO A 34 -15.81 -6.89 -4.09
C PRO A 34 -16.25 -8.20 -3.44
N ALA A 35 -16.65 -9.20 -4.23
CA ALA A 35 -17.19 -10.46 -3.75
C ALA A 35 -16.25 -11.20 -2.76
N ASN A 36 -14.94 -11.00 -2.92
CA ASN A 36 -13.90 -11.58 -2.08
C ASN A 36 -13.59 -10.77 -0.81
N ALA A 37 -14.18 -9.59 -0.64
CA ALA A 37 -13.97 -8.73 0.53
C ALA A 37 -14.87 -9.12 1.70
N LEU A 38 -14.46 -8.71 2.92
CA LEU A 38 -15.35 -8.73 4.07
C LEU A 38 -16.51 -7.73 3.84
N PRO A 39 -17.73 -8.05 4.32
CA PRO A 39 -18.84 -7.13 4.12
C PRO A 39 -18.61 -5.80 4.85
N ALA A 40 -19.19 -4.73 4.33
CA ALA A 40 -19.26 -3.49 5.07
C ALA A 40 -20.04 -3.71 6.39
N ARG A 41 -19.66 -2.99 7.43
CA ARG A 41 -20.16 -3.15 8.82
C ARG A 41 -19.69 -4.43 9.52
N TYR A 42 -18.71 -5.14 8.95
CA TYR A 42 -18.08 -6.26 9.63
C TYR A 42 -17.25 -5.76 10.82
N MET A 43 -17.37 -6.44 11.97
CA MET A 43 -16.57 -6.16 13.15
C MET A 43 -15.37 -7.09 13.17
N LEU A 44 -14.20 -6.59 12.79
CA LEU A 44 -12.97 -7.35 12.78
C LEU A 44 -12.30 -7.32 14.16
N GLY A 45 -12.01 -8.50 14.72
CA GLY A 45 -11.30 -8.66 15.99
C GLY A 45 -11.96 -7.91 17.16
N SER A 46 -13.28 -7.70 17.11
CA SER A 46 -14.07 -6.92 18.09
C SER A 46 -13.59 -5.45 18.26
N GLN A 47 -12.80 -4.92 17.32
CA GLN A 47 -12.19 -3.59 17.43
C GLN A 47 -12.44 -2.68 16.25
N TYR A 48 -12.40 -3.23 15.02
CA TYR A 48 -12.47 -2.43 13.80
C TYR A 48 -13.79 -2.64 13.08
N TYR A 49 -14.61 -1.60 13.08
CA TYR A 49 -15.85 -1.57 12.31
C TYR A 49 -15.51 -1.16 10.88
N LEU A 50 -15.57 -2.13 9.96
CA LEU A 50 -15.17 -1.93 8.58
C LEU A 50 -16.24 -1.19 7.77
N GLY A 51 -15.81 -0.22 6.99
CA GLY A 51 -16.58 0.47 5.97
C GLY A 51 -16.35 -0.10 4.59
N LYS A 52 -16.17 0.79 3.60
CA LYS A 52 -15.93 0.40 2.21
C LYS A 52 -14.52 -0.13 1.99
N VAL A 53 -14.36 -0.96 0.96
CA VAL A 53 -13.05 -1.23 0.35
C VAL A 53 -12.57 0.03 -0.37
N ILE A 54 -11.34 0.42 -0.09
CA ILE A 54 -10.65 1.56 -0.72
C ILE A 54 -9.51 1.12 -1.62
N GLY A 55 -9.05 -0.13 -1.50
CA GLY A 55 -8.05 -0.74 -2.35
C GLY A 55 -8.25 -2.25 -2.44
N ASN A 56 -8.05 -2.83 -3.62
CA ASN A 56 -8.24 -4.24 -3.88
C ASN A 56 -7.22 -4.72 -4.93
N GLY A 57 -5.99 -4.99 -4.47
CA GLY A 57 -4.85 -5.41 -5.26
C GLY A 57 -4.69 -6.93 -5.39
N GLY A 58 -3.61 -7.36 -6.04
CA GLY A 58 -3.30 -8.79 -6.23
C GLY A 58 -3.00 -9.53 -4.92
N PHE A 59 -2.42 -8.84 -3.95
CA PHE A 59 -1.96 -9.44 -2.68
C PHE A 59 -2.79 -9.06 -1.46
N GLY A 60 -3.72 -8.09 -1.57
CA GLY A 60 -4.47 -7.65 -0.41
C GLY A 60 -5.67 -6.78 -0.69
N ILE A 61 -6.49 -6.64 0.33
CA ILE A 61 -7.69 -5.79 0.34
C ILE A 61 -7.50 -4.73 1.43
N THR A 62 -7.83 -3.50 1.10
CA THR A 62 -7.71 -2.36 2.01
C THR A 62 -9.08 -1.77 2.29
N TYR A 63 -9.41 -1.64 3.56
CA TYR A 63 -10.69 -1.16 4.05
C TYR A 63 -10.53 0.17 4.77
N LEU A 64 -11.49 1.07 4.61
CA LEU A 64 -11.70 2.14 5.57
C LEU A 64 -12.36 1.56 6.82
N ALA A 65 -11.85 1.87 8.00
CA ALA A 65 -12.46 1.50 9.27
C ALA A 65 -12.89 2.75 10.05
N TRP A 66 -13.80 2.56 11.02
CA TRP A 66 -14.27 3.65 11.86
C TRP A 66 -13.10 4.36 12.57
N ASP A 67 -13.26 5.65 12.85
CA ASP A 67 -12.24 6.56 13.39
C ASP A 67 -11.08 6.84 12.42
N TRP A 68 -11.38 6.79 11.12
CA TRP A 68 -10.40 7.10 10.05
C TRP A 68 -9.14 6.25 10.12
N VAL A 69 -9.31 4.98 10.42
CA VAL A 69 -8.26 3.98 10.39
C VAL A 69 -8.37 3.18 9.08
N ILE A 70 -7.23 2.84 8.51
CA ILE A 70 -7.14 1.90 7.38
C ILE A 70 -6.83 0.51 7.93
N VAL A 71 -7.52 -0.50 7.43
CA VAL A 71 -7.20 -1.91 7.69
C VAL A 71 -6.78 -2.57 6.38
N LYS A 72 -5.55 -3.07 6.32
CA LYS A 72 -5.02 -3.84 5.19
C LYS A 72 -5.10 -5.32 5.54
N GLU A 73 -5.69 -6.11 4.67
CA GLU A 73 -5.84 -7.57 4.77
C GLU A 73 -4.91 -8.27 3.78
N LEU A 74 -4.21 -9.31 4.20
CA LEU A 74 -3.53 -10.21 3.28
C LEU A 74 -4.58 -11.08 2.56
N TYR A 75 -4.73 -10.88 1.27
CA TYR A 75 -5.64 -11.64 0.42
C TYR A 75 -5.05 -11.84 -0.98
N PRO A 76 -4.13 -12.81 -1.19
CA PRO A 76 -3.56 -13.10 -2.50
C PRO A 76 -4.60 -13.79 -3.39
N ARG A 77 -5.29 -13.02 -4.21
CA ARG A 77 -6.49 -13.44 -4.97
C ARG A 77 -6.34 -14.69 -5.80
N GLN A 78 -5.15 -14.95 -6.31
CA GLN A 78 -4.89 -16.09 -7.18
C GLN A 78 -4.67 -17.39 -6.41
N ASP A 79 -4.41 -17.27 -5.10
CA ASP A 79 -3.95 -18.38 -4.27
C ASP A 79 -4.93 -18.76 -3.16
N VAL A 80 -5.95 -17.91 -2.93
CA VAL A 80 -6.93 -18.11 -1.85
C VAL A 80 -8.35 -17.82 -2.31
N GLN A 81 -9.30 -18.35 -1.56
CA GLN A 81 -10.71 -18.00 -1.65
C GLN A 81 -11.27 -17.67 -0.26
N ARG A 82 -12.35 -16.87 -0.21
CA ARG A 82 -13.06 -16.62 1.04
C ARG A 82 -14.29 -17.53 1.12
N ASP A 83 -14.41 -18.24 2.23
CA ASP A 83 -15.63 -18.97 2.56
C ASP A 83 -16.77 -17.97 2.85
N PRO A 84 -17.91 -18.04 2.15
CA PRO A 84 -18.98 -17.06 2.30
C PRO A 84 -19.70 -17.12 3.66
N ALA A 85 -19.72 -18.28 4.33
CA ALA A 85 -20.40 -18.45 5.60
C ALA A 85 -19.51 -18.04 6.78
N SER A 86 -18.31 -18.64 6.89
CA SER A 86 -17.39 -18.42 8.00
C SER A 86 -16.54 -17.15 7.85
N LYS A 87 -16.45 -16.56 6.64
CA LYS A 87 -15.54 -15.45 6.27
C LYS A 87 -14.06 -15.81 6.29
N MET A 88 -13.71 -17.06 6.58
CA MET A 88 -12.35 -17.56 6.61
C MET A 88 -11.69 -17.47 5.21
N VAL A 89 -10.43 -17.12 5.17
CA VAL A 89 -9.59 -17.21 3.98
C VAL A 89 -9.02 -18.63 3.89
N VAL A 90 -9.33 -19.31 2.78
CA VAL A 90 -8.93 -20.70 2.55
C VAL A 90 -7.97 -20.74 1.36
N PRO A 91 -6.73 -21.22 1.52
CA PRO A 91 -5.81 -21.39 0.40
C PRO A 91 -6.39 -22.40 -0.62
N LEU A 92 -6.13 -22.14 -1.89
CA LEU A 92 -6.43 -23.09 -2.96
C LEU A 92 -5.53 -24.33 -2.82
N LYS A 93 -5.98 -25.46 -3.36
CA LYS A 93 -5.24 -26.73 -3.27
C LYS A 93 -3.80 -26.59 -3.76
N GLY A 94 -2.86 -26.92 -2.88
CA GLY A 94 -1.42 -26.83 -3.14
C GLY A 94 -0.81 -25.45 -2.88
N GLN A 95 -1.59 -24.47 -2.40
CA GLN A 95 -1.11 -23.13 -2.06
C GLN A 95 -0.91 -22.90 -0.55
N GLU A 96 -1.09 -23.92 0.28
CA GLU A 96 -1.07 -23.82 1.74
C GLU A 96 0.28 -23.31 2.25
N ASP A 97 1.39 -23.87 1.76
CA ASP A 97 2.75 -23.47 2.15
C ASP A 97 3.12 -22.09 1.63
N TYR A 98 2.69 -21.77 0.41
CA TYR A 98 2.89 -20.45 -0.16
C TYR A 98 2.13 -19.37 0.62
N PHE A 99 0.87 -19.62 0.95
CA PHE A 99 0.06 -18.72 1.77
C PHE A 99 0.65 -18.52 3.17
N ARG A 100 1.20 -19.58 3.80
CA ARG A 100 1.90 -19.48 5.07
C ARG A 100 3.12 -18.55 4.98
N LYS A 101 3.91 -18.67 3.91
CA LYS A 101 5.05 -17.77 3.65
C LYS A 101 4.61 -16.33 3.43
N LEU A 102 3.50 -16.12 2.72
CA LEU A 102 2.94 -14.77 2.53
C LEU A 102 2.45 -14.15 3.85
N LYS A 103 1.80 -14.95 4.74
CA LYS A 103 1.44 -14.48 6.08
C LYS A 103 2.66 -14.04 6.89
N HIS A 104 3.74 -14.78 6.82
CA HIS A 104 4.98 -14.39 7.50
C HIS A 104 5.54 -13.07 6.97
N ARG A 105 5.65 -12.92 5.64
CA ARG A 105 6.13 -11.68 5.01
C ARG A 105 5.25 -10.47 5.32
N PHE A 106 3.95 -10.66 5.36
CA PHE A 106 3.01 -9.58 5.69
C PHE A 106 3.13 -9.12 7.14
N LYS A 107 3.44 -10.06 8.06
CA LYS A 107 3.76 -9.73 9.45
C LYS A 107 5.08 -8.97 9.55
N GLU A 108 6.12 -9.40 8.82
CA GLU A 108 7.40 -8.70 8.76
C GLU A 108 7.24 -7.27 8.25
N GLU A 109 6.45 -7.05 7.18
CA GLU A 109 6.11 -5.72 6.67
C GLU A 109 5.52 -4.84 7.77
N ALA A 110 4.49 -5.34 8.47
CA ALA A 110 3.84 -4.60 9.55
C ALA A 110 4.80 -4.31 10.72
N GLN A 111 5.69 -5.24 11.06
CA GLN A 111 6.70 -5.05 12.12
C GLN A 111 7.75 -4.02 11.74
N ILE A 112 8.21 -4.01 10.49
CA ILE A 112 9.13 -2.99 9.97
C ILE A 112 8.46 -1.62 10.08
N LEU A 113 7.24 -1.46 9.55
CA LEU A 113 6.51 -0.20 9.66
C LEU A 113 6.30 0.25 11.11
N TYR A 114 5.95 -0.68 12.01
CA TYR A 114 5.76 -0.39 13.42
C TYR A 114 7.04 0.08 14.11
N SER A 115 8.22 -0.40 13.70
CA SER A 115 9.51 0.05 14.23
C SER A 115 9.79 1.53 13.90
N PHE A 116 9.21 2.05 12.82
CA PHE A 116 9.32 3.45 12.38
C PHE A 116 8.14 4.34 12.82
N ARG A 117 7.28 3.90 13.73
CA ARG A 117 6.05 4.62 14.14
C ARG A 117 6.26 6.04 14.71
N HIS A 118 7.48 6.40 15.06
CA HIS A 118 7.84 7.74 15.55
C HIS A 118 8.45 8.64 14.47
N GLU A 119 8.58 8.13 13.24
CA GLU A 119 9.16 8.86 12.12
C GLU A 119 8.05 9.53 11.30
N PRO A 120 7.96 10.87 11.29
CA PRO A 120 6.85 11.57 10.63
C PRO A 120 6.74 11.31 9.12
N SER A 121 7.86 10.99 8.48
CA SER A 121 7.92 10.71 7.03
C SER A 121 7.49 9.29 6.66
N VAL A 122 7.30 8.40 7.63
CA VAL A 122 6.85 7.01 7.43
C VAL A 122 5.37 6.89 7.83
N MET A 123 4.65 6.03 7.12
CA MET A 123 3.25 5.73 7.45
C MET A 123 3.15 4.97 8.78
N ASN A 124 2.30 5.46 9.69
CA ASN A 124 2.12 4.84 11.01
C ASN A 124 1.27 3.56 10.91
N VAL A 125 1.82 2.45 11.39
CA VAL A 125 1.07 1.21 11.68
C VAL A 125 0.74 1.16 13.16
N TYR A 126 -0.52 0.87 13.47
CA TYR A 126 -1.02 0.85 14.84
C TYR A 126 -1.03 -0.55 15.44
N ARG A 127 -1.50 -1.53 14.68
CA ARG A 127 -1.70 -2.89 15.20
C ARG A 127 -1.66 -3.95 14.10
N LEU A 128 -1.03 -5.08 14.44
CA LEU A 128 -1.07 -6.34 13.70
C LEU A 128 -2.12 -7.26 14.33
N MET A 129 -2.91 -7.97 13.52
CA MET A 129 -3.98 -8.88 13.95
C MET A 129 -4.01 -10.12 13.08
N GLU A 130 -4.40 -11.25 13.68
CA GLU A 130 -4.73 -12.48 12.99
C GLU A 130 -6.20 -12.81 13.22
N ASP A 131 -6.97 -12.93 12.14
CA ASP A 131 -8.38 -13.30 12.16
C ASP A 131 -8.74 -13.93 10.81
N ASN A 132 -9.90 -14.60 10.71
CA ASN A 132 -10.38 -15.19 9.47
C ASN A 132 -9.32 -16.03 8.71
N ASN A 133 -8.42 -16.72 9.44
CA ASN A 133 -7.29 -17.48 8.90
C ASN A 133 -6.31 -16.65 8.04
N THR A 134 -6.29 -15.33 8.18
CA THR A 134 -5.36 -14.43 7.49
C THR A 134 -4.76 -13.41 8.47
N VAL A 135 -4.02 -12.46 7.95
CA VAL A 135 -3.33 -11.42 8.72
C VAL A 135 -3.83 -10.06 8.28
N TYR A 136 -4.01 -9.18 9.24
CA TYR A 136 -4.41 -7.79 9.05
C TYR A 136 -3.44 -6.88 9.76
N TYR A 137 -3.25 -5.66 9.28
CA TYR A 137 -2.73 -4.59 10.10
C TYR A 137 -3.53 -3.31 9.90
N SER A 138 -3.64 -2.53 10.97
CA SER A 138 -4.26 -1.22 10.96
C SER A 138 -3.21 -0.13 10.86
N MET A 139 -3.52 0.93 10.13
CA MET A 139 -2.61 2.03 9.87
C MET A 139 -3.35 3.36 9.76
N GLU A 140 -2.61 4.47 9.76
CA GLU A 140 -3.17 5.81 9.62
C GLU A 140 -3.92 5.98 8.29
N TYR A 141 -5.00 6.74 8.33
CA TYR A 141 -5.67 7.23 7.13
C TYR A 141 -4.92 8.46 6.64
N LEU A 142 -4.44 8.40 5.41
CA LEU A 142 -3.85 9.56 4.74
C LEU A 142 -4.91 10.23 3.87
N SER A 143 -5.12 11.53 4.07
CA SER A 143 -5.94 12.34 3.18
C SER A 143 -5.08 12.84 2.02
N GLY A 144 -5.52 12.62 0.78
CA GLY A 144 -4.78 12.99 -0.42
C GLY A 144 -4.91 11.93 -1.52
N PHE A 145 -3.88 11.82 -2.33
CA PHE A 145 -3.83 10.87 -3.45
C PHE A 145 -2.38 10.50 -3.79
N ASP A 146 -2.18 9.38 -4.46
CA ASP A 146 -0.86 8.98 -4.92
C ASP A 146 -0.35 9.86 -6.08
N LEU A 147 0.96 9.91 -6.24
CA LEU A 147 1.61 10.73 -7.26
C LEU A 147 1.22 10.31 -8.69
N LYS A 148 0.90 9.04 -8.92
CA LYS A 148 0.40 8.57 -10.22
C LYS A 148 -0.94 9.19 -10.54
N THR A 149 -1.88 9.14 -9.60
CA THR A 149 -3.19 9.80 -9.72
C THR A 149 -3.03 11.29 -10.00
N TYR A 150 -2.08 11.95 -9.31
CA TYR A 150 -1.76 13.35 -9.60
C TYR A 150 -1.33 13.55 -11.06
N ILE A 151 -0.33 12.77 -11.54
CA ILE A 151 0.18 12.89 -12.90
C ILE A 151 -0.91 12.63 -13.94
N GLU A 152 -1.78 11.63 -13.70
CA GLU A 152 -2.87 11.29 -14.62
C GLU A 152 -3.97 12.36 -14.68
N GLN A 153 -4.25 13.05 -13.57
CA GLN A 153 -5.33 14.05 -13.50
C GLN A 153 -4.87 15.49 -13.76
N GLN A 154 -3.66 15.85 -13.30
CA GLN A 154 -3.14 17.21 -13.31
C GLN A 154 -1.97 17.40 -14.29
N GLY A 155 -1.44 16.31 -14.83
CA GLY A 155 -0.26 16.33 -15.67
C GLY A 155 1.06 16.41 -14.88
N LYS A 156 2.10 16.94 -15.51
CA LYS A 156 3.45 17.04 -14.93
C LYS A 156 3.51 18.05 -13.78
N LEU A 157 4.41 17.77 -12.82
CA LEU A 157 4.72 18.70 -11.72
C LEU A 157 5.84 19.68 -12.11
N GLY A 158 5.78 20.87 -11.52
CA GLY A 158 6.93 21.79 -11.53
C GLY A 158 7.98 21.38 -10.49
N TRP A 159 9.25 21.71 -10.78
CA TRP A 159 10.35 21.43 -9.86
C TRP A 159 10.18 21.96 -8.43
N PRO A 160 9.69 23.20 -8.20
CA PRO A 160 9.51 23.71 -6.84
C PRO A 160 8.63 22.81 -5.97
N GLN A 161 7.54 22.28 -6.53
CA GLN A 161 6.62 21.38 -5.83
C GLN A 161 7.23 19.99 -5.66
N LEU A 162 7.77 19.40 -6.74
CA LEU A 162 8.36 18.07 -6.71
C LEU A 162 9.55 17.99 -5.74
N SER A 163 10.37 19.02 -5.64
CA SER A 163 11.55 19.04 -4.77
C SER A 163 11.17 18.91 -3.29
N GLY A 164 10.01 19.46 -2.87
CA GLY A 164 9.46 19.27 -1.52
C GLY A 164 9.14 17.80 -1.25
N TYR A 165 8.43 17.14 -2.15
CA TYR A 165 8.08 15.72 -2.04
C TYR A 165 9.33 14.83 -2.04
N VAL A 166 10.27 15.09 -2.96
CA VAL A 166 11.53 14.32 -3.06
C VAL A 166 12.32 14.39 -1.76
N ARG A 167 12.40 15.56 -1.13
CA ARG A 167 13.07 15.71 0.18
C ARG A 167 12.45 14.80 1.23
N LYS A 168 11.12 14.75 1.34
CA LYS A 168 10.42 13.88 2.28
C LYS A 168 10.69 12.39 2.02
N ILE A 169 10.70 12.00 0.76
CA ILE A 169 11.02 10.62 0.39
C ILE A 169 12.47 10.28 0.70
N LEU A 170 13.41 11.19 0.45
CA LEU A 170 14.83 11.01 0.82
C LEU A 170 15.03 10.91 2.34
N ASP A 171 14.28 11.67 3.15
CA ASP A 171 14.29 11.55 4.61
C ASP A 171 13.86 10.12 5.03
N THR A 172 12.77 9.60 4.43
CA THR A 172 12.32 8.21 4.68
C THR A 172 13.38 7.19 4.26
N LEU A 173 13.97 7.35 3.07
CA LEU A 173 15.02 6.44 2.58
C LEU A 173 16.28 6.48 3.44
N HIS A 174 16.68 7.66 3.92
CA HIS A 174 17.81 7.79 4.84
C HIS A 174 17.62 6.95 6.11
N ILE A 175 16.40 6.97 6.69
CA ILE A 175 16.06 6.17 7.86
C ILE A 175 16.12 4.67 7.55
N LEU A 176 15.52 4.22 6.43
CA LEU A 176 15.54 2.82 6.02
C LEU A 176 16.96 2.32 5.77
N HIS A 177 17.72 3.06 4.97
CA HIS A 177 19.09 2.70 4.59
C HIS A 177 20.03 2.65 5.82
N GLY A 178 19.82 3.52 6.79
CA GLY A 178 20.53 3.50 8.07
C GLY A 178 20.32 2.23 8.89
N GLN A 179 19.22 1.49 8.62
CA GLN A 179 18.93 0.19 9.23
C GLN A 179 19.20 -0.99 8.29
N ASN A 180 19.98 -0.79 7.23
CA ASN A 180 20.27 -1.77 6.18
C ASN A 180 19.03 -2.29 5.45
N LEU A 181 17.95 -1.51 5.41
CA LEU A 181 16.73 -1.82 4.68
C LEU A 181 16.67 -1.03 3.38
N ILE A 182 16.17 -1.64 2.31
CA ILE A 182 15.85 -0.99 1.04
C ILE A 182 14.39 -1.21 0.69
N HIS A 183 13.76 -0.20 0.09
CA HIS A 183 12.32 -0.21 -0.21
C HIS A 183 11.97 -1.09 -1.42
N ARG A 184 12.75 -0.99 -2.51
CA ARG A 184 12.67 -1.81 -3.73
C ARG A 184 11.44 -1.61 -4.61
N ASP A 185 10.48 -0.81 -4.20
CA ASP A 185 9.25 -0.56 -4.97
C ASP A 185 8.87 0.93 -5.00
N ILE A 186 9.86 1.81 -5.16
CA ILE A 186 9.61 3.25 -5.31
C ILE A 186 9.06 3.52 -6.70
N SER A 187 7.88 4.14 -6.74
CA SER A 187 7.17 4.48 -7.97
C SER A 187 6.07 5.50 -7.66
N PRO A 188 5.48 6.16 -8.66
CA PRO A 188 4.38 7.10 -8.42
C PRO A 188 3.18 6.51 -7.67
N ASP A 189 2.91 5.21 -7.81
CA ASP A 189 1.82 4.52 -7.09
C ASP A 189 2.08 4.45 -5.58
N ASN A 190 3.35 4.44 -5.16
CA ASN A 190 3.77 4.23 -3.77
C ASN A 190 4.24 5.52 -3.08
N ILE A 191 4.10 6.68 -3.73
CA ILE A 191 4.31 8.00 -3.14
C ILE A 191 2.96 8.67 -2.97
N PHE A 192 2.54 8.87 -1.73
CA PHE A 192 1.26 9.46 -1.38
C PHE A 192 1.44 10.94 -0.98
N LEU A 193 0.74 11.83 -1.67
CA LEU A 193 0.78 13.28 -1.46
C LEU A 193 -0.28 13.66 -0.43
N THR A 194 0.12 14.09 0.75
CA THR A 194 -0.77 14.45 1.85
C THR A 194 -1.09 15.95 1.87
N SER A 195 -0.21 16.76 1.29
CA SER A 195 -0.41 18.20 1.11
C SER A 195 0.43 18.72 -0.07
N VAL A 196 0.44 20.03 -0.30
CA VAL A 196 1.23 20.66 -1.37
C VAL A 196 2.75 20.48 -1.20
N THR A 197 3.21 20.22 0.03
CA THR A 197 4.64 20.13 0.35
C THR A 197 5.01 18.85 1.07
N ASP A 198 4.06 17.94 1.32
CA ASP A 198 4.31 16.75 2.12
C ASP A 198 3.89 15.48 1.40
N ALA A 199 4.74 14.45 1.49
CA ALA A 199 4.54 13.16 0.87
C ALA A 199 5.06 12.05 1.78
N LYS A 200 4.40 10.88 1.73
CA LYS A 200 4.81 9.67 2.44
C LYS A 200 5.02 8.52 1.46
N LEU A 201 6.00 7.67 1.73
CA LEU A 201 6.08 6.36 1.11
C LEU A 201 5.01 5.45 1.73
N ILE A 202 4.31 4.74 0.87
CA ILE A 202 3.33 3.73 1.23
C ILE A 202 3.75 2.39 0.62
N ASP A 203 3.23 1.29 1.17
CA ASP A 203 3.49 -0.09 0.70
C ASP A 203 4.93 -0.58 0.88
N PHE A 204 5.23 -1.07 2.08
CA PHE A 204 6.53 -1.61 2.49
C PHE A 204 6.67 -3.12 2.25
N GLY A 205 5.75 -3.74 1.51
CA GLY A 205 5.74 -5.18 1.23
C GLY A 205 6.99 -5.70 0.51
N SER A 206 7.70 -4.83 -0.19
CA SER A 206 8.95 -5.14 -0.89
C SER A 206 10.21 -4.84 -0.10
N VAL A 207 10.10 -4.22 1.09
CA VAL A 207 11.26 -3.85 1.92
C VAL A 207 12.02 -5.09 2.36
N ARG A 208 13.34 -5.05 2.25
CA ARG A 208 14.24 -6.15 2.64
C ARG A 208 15.55 -5.61 3.18
N ASN A 209 16.15 -6.42 4.06
CA ASN A 209 17.53 -6.21 4.50
C ASN A 209 18.48 -6.70 3.40
N TYR A 210 19.28 -5.79 2.82
CA TYR A 210 20.17 -6.10 1.71
C TYR A 210 21.45 -6.82 2.15
N ASN A 211 21.74 -6.86 3.47
CA ASN A 211 22.86 -7.59 4.05
C ASN A 211 22.49 -9.04 4.47
N SER A 212 21.24 -9.46 4.28
CA SER A 212 20.76 -10.76 4.80
C SER A 212 21.28 -11.99 4.03
N GLY A 213 21.96 -11.81 2.89
CA GLY A 213 22.47 -12.91 2.05
C GLY A 213 21.38 -13.78 1.42
N GLN A 214 20.11 -13.50 1.65
CA GLN A 214 19.00 -14.23 1.04
C GLN A 214 18.72 -13.68 -0.36
N GLY A 215 18.60 -14.58 -1.34
CA GLY A 215 18.19 -14.24 -2.70
C GLY A 215 16.88 -13.43 -2.70
N LEU A 216 16.95 -12.22 -3.24
CA LEU A 216 15.81 -11.29 -3.23
C LEU A 216 14.83 -11.70 -4.33
N THR A 217 13.57 -11.94 -3.95
CA THR A 217 12.51 -12.27 -4.91
C THR A 217 12.25 -11.11 -5.86
N THR A 218 12.05 -11.45 -7.13
CA THR A 218 11.83 -10.48 -8.22
C THR A 218 10.37 -10.05 -8.27
N ILE A 219 9.97 -9.05 -7.47
CA ILE A 219 8.72 -8.32 -7.70
C ILE A 219 9.14 -6.99 -8.32
N LEU A 220 8.73 -6.73 -9.57
CA LEU A 220 9.24 -5.59 -10.34
C LEU A 220 8.10 -4.70 -10.83
N LYS A 221 8.17 -3.43 -10.54
CA LYS A 221 7.54 -2.39 -11.37
C LYS A 221 8.50 -2.04 -12.51
N GLN A 222 8.39 -2.80 -13.61
CA GLN A 222 9.35 -2.86 -14.70
C GLN A 222 9.91 -1.52 -15.20
N VAL A 223 9.12 -0.45 -15.20
CA VAL A 223 9.55 0.88 -15.67
C VAL A 223 10.49 1.55 -14.67
N TYR A 224 10.28 1.36 -13.37
CA TYR A 224 10.99 2.09 -12.30
C TYR A 224 12.15 1.28 -11.71
N ALA A 225 12.12 -0.05 -11.86
CA ALA A 225 13.14 -0.93 -11.30
C ALA A 225 14.48 -0.81 -12.03
N PRO A 226 15.62 -0.68 -11.33
CA PRO A 226 16.95 -0.75 -11.91
C PRO A 226 17.32 -2.16 -12.36
N VAL A 227 18.38 -2.28 -13.16
CA VAL A 227 18.80 -3.54 -13.82
C VAL A 227 19.07 -4.66 -12.80
N GLU A 228 19.69 -4.34 -11.66
CA GLU A 228 20.03 -5.34 -10.64
C GLU A 228 18.82 -6.03 -10.02
N GLN A 229 17.62 -5.40 -10.07
CA GLN A 229 16.40 -6.04 -9.58
C GLN A 229 15.84 -7.13 -10.51
N TYR A 230 16.27 -7.18 -11.77
CA TYR A 230 15.83 -8.21 -12.72
C TYR A 230 16.55 -9.54 -12.53
N PHE A 231 17.60 -9.58 -11.72
CA PHE A 231 18.39 -10.77 -11.46
C PHE A 231 18.28 -11.21 -10.01
N THR A 232 18.12 -12.50 -9.77
CA THR A 232 17.98 -13.08 -8.40
C THR A 232 19.23 -12.88 -7.53
N ASN A 233 20.39 -12.72 -8.15
CA ASN A 233 21.70 -12.48 -7.52
C ASN A 233 22.25 -11.07 -7.80
N GLY A 234 21.41 -10.17 -8.28
CA GLY A 234 21.80 -8.76 -8.49
C GLY A 234 22.15 -8.08 -7.17
N ALA A 235 23.27 -7.38 -7.14
CA ALA A 235 23.69 -6.63 -5.96
C ALA A 235 22.76 -5.42 -5.77
N GLN A 236 21.82 -5.51 -4.84
CA GLN A 236 20.89 -4.45 -4.49
C GLN A 236 21.34 -3.73 -3.23
N GLY A 237 21.08 -2.44 -3.14
CA GLY A 237 21.46 -1.60 -2.02
C GLY A 237 20.76 -0.24 -2.08
N PRO A 238 21.18 0.74 -1.27
CA PRO A 238 20.61 2.10 -1.27
C PRO A 238 20.47 2.73 -2.66
N TRP A 239 21.41 2.48 -3.55
CA TRP A 239 21.38 2.95 -4.94
C TRP A 239 20.17 2.47 -5.74
N THR A 240 19.65 1.28 -5.42
CA THR A 240 18.44 0.69 -6.03
C THR A 240 17.23 1.61 -5.85
N ASP A 241 17.04 2.12 -4.61
CA ASP A 241 15.95 3.04 -4.29
C ASP A 241 16.19 4.44 -4.91
N ILE A 242 17.43 4.92 -4.90
CA ILE A 242 17.78 6.23 -5.50
C ILE A 242 17.54 6.22 -7.01
N TYR A 243 17.87 5.12 -7.68
CA TYR A 243 17.54 4.96 -9.10
C TYR A 243 16.02 5.02 -9.33
N ALA A 244 15.25 4.24 -8.59
CA ALA A 244 13.79 4.20 -8.73
C ALA A 244 13.14 5.57 -8.44
N LEU A 245 13.64 6.30 -7.44
CA LEU A 245 13.23 7.67 -7.15
C LEU A 245 13.56 8.61 -8.31
N SER A 246 14.76 8.51 -8.90
CA SER A 246 15.17 9.34 -10.04
C SER A 246 14.29 9.11 -11.27
N VAL A 247 13.94 7.85 -11.56
CA VAL A 247 13.01 7.49 -12.63
C VAL A 247 11.59 8.02 -12.34
N THR A 248 11.17 7.98 -11.09
CA THR A 248 9.89 8.54 -10.65
C THR A 248 9.86 10.06 -10.82
N MET A 249 10.94 10.75 -10.45
CA MET A 249 11.11 12.21 -10.69
C MET A 249 11.05 12.57 -12.17
N TYR A 250 11.75 11.80 -13.02
CA TYR A 250 11.69 12.01 -14.46
C TYR A 250 10.25 11.92 -14.98
N HIS A 251 9.50 10.87 -14.57
CA HIS A 251 8.10 10.73 -14.97
C HIS A 251 7.25 11.90 -14.46
N ALA A 252 7.42 12.32 -13.21
CA ALA A 252 6.66 13.42 -12.63
C ALA A 252 6.93 14.77 -13.31
N LEU A 253 8.18 15.04 -13.73
CA LEU A 253 8.57 16.30 -14.39
C LEU A 253 8.22 16.33 -15.87
N SER A 254 8.35 15.20 -16.57
CA SER A 254 8.11 15.13 -18.01
C SER A 254 6.66 14.80 -18.38
N GLY A 255 5.92 14.13 -17.50
CA GLY A 255 4.63 13.50 -17.80
C GLY A 255 4.75 12.23 -18.65
N VAL A 256 5.96 11.78 -18.96
CA VAL A 256 6.24 10.65 -19.86
C VAL A 256 6.90 9.52 -19.08
N ARG A 257 6.36 8.29 -19.22
CA ARG A 257 7.01 7.10 -18.66
C ARG A 257 8.32 6.81 -19.37
N PRO A 258 9.45 6.70 -18.64
CA PRO A 258 10.72 6.37 -19.27
C PRO A 258 10.75 4.91 -19.76
N PRO A 259 11.64 4.57 -20.71
CA PRO A 259 11.92 3.19 -21.07
C PRO A 259 12.41 2.37 -19.86
N ARG A 260 12.23 1.05 -19.89
CA ARG A 260 12.75 0.15 -18.86
C ARG A 260 14.28 0.24 -18.79
N ALA A 261 14.84 -0.03 -17.62
CA ALA A 261 16.29 -0.08 -17.45
C ALA A 261 16.97 -1.06 -18.42
N THR A 262 16.35 -2.23 -18.61
CA THR A 262 16.83 -3.25 -19.57
C THR A 262 16.81 -2.78 -21.01
N ASP A 263 15.81 -1.98 -21.42
CA ASP A 263 15.70 -1.48 -22.80
C ASP A 263 16.75 -0.40 -23.08
N ARG A 264 17.17 0.35 -22.04
CA ARG A 264 18.24 1.37 -22.13
C ARG A 264 19.62 0.73 -22.15
N ALA A 265 19.85 -0.29 -21.32
CA ALA A 265 21.15 -1.00 -21.26
C ALA A 265 21.54 -1.71 -22.58
N VAL A 266 20.58 -1.93 -23.48
CA VAL A 266 20.85 -2.51 -24.82
C VAL A 266 21.10 -1.43 -25.87
N ARG A 267 20.71 -0.16 -25.62
CA ARG A 267 20.82 0.93 -26.58
C ARG A 267 22.07 1.83 -26.37
N ASP A 268 22.60 1.81 -25.16
CA ASP A 268 23.80 2.50 -24.71
C ASP A 268 25.04 1.57 -24.77
#